data_cc4f87768ceb39450d30bd1f78b189d5
#
_entry.id   cc4f87768ceb39450d30bd1f78b189d5
#
_cell.length_a   1.000
_cell.length_b   1.000
_cell.length_c   1.000
_cell.angle_alpha   90.00
_cell.angle_beta   90.00
_cell.angle_gamma   90.00
#
_symmetry.space_group_name_H-M   'P 1'
#
loop_
_entity.id
_entity.type
_entity.pdbx_description
1 polymer ?
#
loop_
_entity_poly.entity_id
_entity_poly.type
_entity_poly.pdbx_seq_one_letter_code
_entity_poly.pdbx_strand_id
1 'polypeptide(L)'
;CIAAGAVKLDGKTLGDIFLGKVTTWNDAAIVALNPGVKLPDSKITVVHRSDGSGTSFNFTNYLSKVNPDWKSKVGEGTAVQWPTGIGGKGNEGVAAYVKQIKGGIGYVELSYALQNKMAYTAMKNAAGKFVQPSDETFAAAANSADWGSSKDFYLVMTNAAGDNAWPITATNFILVQKKPKNPAGLKNTLEFFRWVYSKGDAQAKALDYVPLPDTLVSQIEAYWAKTLPR
;
A
#
# COMPACT_ATOMS: atom_id res chain seq x y z
N CYS A 1 -1.93 13.85 -21.13
CA CYS A 1 -1.55 12.96 -20.01
C CYS A 1 -1.41 13.82 -18.75
N ILE A 2 -1.97 13.38 -17.64
CA ILE A 2 -1.78 14.04 -16.34
C ILE A 2 -0.47 13.51 -15.75
N ALA A 3 0.37 14.40 -15.22
CA ALA A 3 1.65 14.02 -14.63
C ALA A 3 1.46 13.19 -13.33
N ALA A 4 2.44 12.39 -13.00
CA ALA A 4 2.48 11.66 -11.73
C ALA A 4 2.37 12.62 -10.54
N GLY A 5 1.53 12.32 -9.56
CA GLY A 5 1.29 13.15 -8.38
C GLY A 5 0.45 14.41 -8.60
N ALA A 6 0.06 14.72 -9.85
CA ALA A 6 -0.71 15.93 -10.15
C ALA A 6 -2.19 15.83 -9.74
N VAL A 7 -2.77 14.64 -9.76
CA VAL A 7 -4.13 14.41 -9.26
C VAL A 7 -4.09 14.09 -7.77
N LYS A 8 -4.92 14.77 -7.01
CA LYS A 8 -5.10 14.61 -5.56
C LYS A 8 -6.42 13.91 -5.28
N LEU A 9 -6.40 12.89 -4.43
CA LEU A 9 -7.59 12.21 -3.94
C LEU A 9 -7.55 12.11 -2.40
N ASP A 10 -8.71 12.13 -1.77
CA ASP A 10 -8.86 11.72 -0.39
C ASP A 10 -9.46 10.30 -0.32
N GLY A 11 -9.42 9.71 0.87
CA GLY A 11 -9.90 8.34 1.07
C GLY A 11 -11.39 8.17 0.80
N LYS A 12 -12.19 9.20 1.09
CA LYS A 12 -13.63 9.16 0.81
C LYS A 12 -13.89 9.12 -0.69
N THR A 13 -13.31 10.03 -1.45
CA THR A 13 -13.48 10.10 -2.90
C THR A 13 -12.93 8.84 -3.58
N LEU A 14 -11.76 8.33 -3.15
CA LEU A 14 -11.22 7.08 -3.67
C LEU A 14 -12.18 5.91 -3.41
N GLY A 15 -12.72 5.77 -2.20
CA GLY A 15 -13.73 4.75 -1.90
C GLY A 15 -14.98 4.90 -2.75
N ASP A 16 -15.46 6.11 -2.98
CA ASP A 16 -16.63 6.38 -3.82
C ASP A 16 -16.39 6.05 -5.31
N ILE A 17 -15.16 6.22 -5.82
CA ILE A 17 -14.76 5.75 -7.15
C ILE A 17 -14.86 4.21 -7.22
N PHE A 18 -14.28 3.50 -6.26
CA PHE A 18 -14.29 2.03 -6.25
C PHE A 18 -15.67 1.43 -5.90
N LEU A 19 -16.56 2.22 -5.30
CA LEU A 19 -18.00 1.88 -5.14
C LEU A 19 -18.81 2.12 -6.42
N GLY A 20 -18.24 2.77 -7.45
CA GLY A 20 -18.96 3.17 -8.65
C GLY A 20 -19.91 4.35 -8.48
N LYS A 21 -19.75 5.14 -7.41
CA LYS A 21 -20.54 6.37 -7.16
C LYS A 21 -19.97 7.57 -7.94
N VAL A 22 -18.64 7.70 -7.99
CA VAL A 22 -17.91 8.69 -8.77
C VAL A 22 -17.42 8.00 -10.03
N THR A 23 -17.94 8.40 -11.18
CA THR A 23 -17.77 7.66 -12.45
C THR A 23 -17.05 8.43 -13.55
N THR A 24 -16.75 9.73 -13.34
CA THR A 24 -16.02 10.57 -14.29
C THR A 24 -14.90 11.34 -13.60
N TRP A 25 -13.83 11.61 -14.35
CA TRP A 25 -12.68 12.33 -13.80
C TRP A 25 -12.96 13.80 -13.47
N ASN A 26 -13.93 14.43 -14.13
CA ASN A 26 -14.40 15.80 -13.85
C ASN A 26 -15.56 15.85 -12.84
N ASP A 27 -15.82 14.76 -12.10
CA ASP A 27 -16.80 14.78 -11.02
C ASP A 27 -16.47 15.86 -9.99
N ALA A 28 -17.52 16.51 -9.45
CA ALA A 28 -17.38 17.62 -8.50
C ALA A 28 -16.53 17.25 -7.27
N ALA A 29 -16.61 16.00 -6.78
CA ALA A 29 -15.81 15.54 -5.66
C ALA A 29 -14.30 15.52 -5.98
N ILE A 30 -13.91 15.15 -7.20
CA ILE A 30 -12.52 15.17 -7.63
C ILE A 30 -12.07 16.59 -7.93
N VAL A 31 -12.88 17.39 -8.63
CA VAL A 31 -12.57 18.78 -8.97
C VAL A 31 -12.31 19.61 -7.71
N ALA A 32 -13.10 19.45 -6.67
CA ALA A 32 -12.94 20.17 -5.40
C ALA A 32 -11.58 19.91 -4.72
N LEU A 33 -10.99 18.74 -4.90
CA LEU A 33 -9.66 18.38 -4.37
C LEU A 33 -8.52 18.87 -5.26
N ASN A 34 -8.82 19.33 -6.49
CA ASN A 34 -7.85 19.64 -7.53
C ASN A 34 -8.05 21.03 -8.14
N PRO A 35 -8.07 22.12 -7.34
CA PRO A 35 -8.27 23.45 -7.86
C PRO A 35 -7.17 23.81 -8.89
N GLY A 36 -7.56 24.31 -10.04
CA GLY A 36 -6.66 24.69 -11.12
C GLY A 36 -6.15 23.54 -12.01
N VAL A 37 -6.48 22.28 -11.70
CA VAL A 37 -6.15 21.13 -12.56
C VAL A 37 -7.28 20.91 -13.56
N LYS A 38 -6.96 20.93 -14.85
CA LYS A 38 -7.94 20.62 -15.92
C LYS A 38 -8.12 19.10 -16.01
N LEU A 39 -9.14 18.61 -15.35
CA LEU A 39 -9.53 17.20 -15.39
C LEU A 39 -10.37 16.90 -16.65
N PRO A 40 -10.16 15.74 -17.30
CA PRO A 40 -10.89 15.41 -18.52
C PRO A 40 -12.34 15.02 -18.21
N ASP A 41 -13.26 15.38 -19.10
CA ASP A 41 -14.61 14.80 -19.13
C ASP A 41 -14.51 13.38 -19.75
N SER A 42 -14.13 12.41 -18.92
CA SER A 42 -13.99 11.03 -19.33
C SER A 42 -14.38 10.08 -18.21
N LYS A 43 -14.95 8.95 -18.59
CA LYS A 43 -15.35 7.89 -17.66
C LYS A 43 -14.13 7.34 -16.92
N ILE A 44 -14.30 7.07 -15.63
CA ILE A 44 -13.37 6.30 -14.82
C ILE A 44 -13.66 4.81 -15.03
N THR A 45 -12.64 4.03 -15.33
CA THR A 45 -12.70 2.56 -15.33
C THR A 45 -11.85 2.02 -14.19
N VAL A 46 -12.49 1.41 -13.21
CA VAL A 46 -11.79 0.78 -12.08
C VAL A 46 -11.14 -0.52 -12.53
N VAL A 47 -9.89 -0.73 -12.12
CA VAL A 47 -9.16 -1.97 -12.31
C VAL A 47 -8.73 -2.50 -10.95
N HIS A 48 -9.13 -3.72 -10.62
CA HIS A 48 -8.85 -4.36 -9.34
C HIS A 48 -8.18 -5.73 -9.53
N ARG A 49 -7.73 -6.36 -8.45
CA ARG A 49 -7.18 -7.72 -8.50
C ARG A 49 -8.29 -8.75 -8.69
N SER A 50 -8.03 -9.74 -9.55
CA SER A 50 -8.91 -10.90 -9.78
C SER A 50 -8.50 -12.14 -8.99
N ASP A 51 -7.36 -12.09 -8.29
CA ASP A 51 -6.78 -13.15 -7.47
C ASP A 51 -6.71 -12.73 -6.00
N GLY A 52 -6.48 -13.68 -5.09
CA GLY A 52 -6.20 -13.40 -3.68
C GLY A 52 -4.90 -12.61 -3.53
N SER A 53 -4.94 -11.45 -2.84
CA SER A 53 -3.86 -10.47 -2.90
C SER A 53 -3.66 -9.72 -1.58
N GLY A 54 -2.42 -9.70 -1.05
CA GLY A 54 -2.02 -8.83 0.05
C GLY A 54 -2.13 -7.33 -0.30
N THR A 55 -1.87 -6.96 -1.57
CA THR A 55 -2.08 -5.59 -2.05
C THR A 55 -3.56 -5.21 -1.97
N SER A 56 -4.47 -6.11 -2.36
CA SER A 56 -5.92 -5.91 -2.17
C SER A 56 -6.32 -5.80 -0.70
N PHE A 57 -5.74 -6.63 0.18
CA PHE A 57 -6.03 -6.54 1.61
C PHE A 57 -5.69 -5.15 2.16
N ASN A 58 -4.49 -4.65 1.91
CA ASN A 58 -4.09 -3.32 2.39
C ASN A 58 -4.95 -2.21 1.79
N PHE A 59 -5.26 -2.28 0.50
CA PHE A 59 -6.10 -1.30 -0.17
C PHE A 59 -7.54 -1.29 0.40
N THR A 60 -8.18 -2.45 0.52
CA THR A 60 -9.55 -2.57 1.05
C THR A 60 -9.64 -2.25 2.54
N ASN A 61 -8.60 -2.59 3.33
CA ASN A 61 -8.48 -2.18 4.73
C ASN A 61 -8.39 -0.64 4.85
N TYR A 62 -7.57 0.01 4.01
CA TYR A 62 -7.54 1.47 3.96
C TYR A 62 -8.92 2.06 3.65
N LEU A 63 -9.58 1.59 2.59
CA LEU A 63 -10.91 2.07 2.22
C LEU A 63 -11.93 1.86 3.34
N SER A 64 -11.86 0.74 4.06
CA SER A 64 -12.73 0.46 5.21
C SER A 64 -12.49 1.42 6.38
N LYS A 65 -11.26 1.91 6.56
CA LYS A 65 -10.94 2.90 7.60
C LYS A 65 -11.45 4.30 7.28
N VAL A 66 -11.52 4.69 6.00
CA VAL A 66 -11.75 6.08 5.58
C VAL A 66 -13.08 6.33 4.87
N ASN A 67 -13.81 5.26 4.50
CA ASN A 67 -15.10 5.36 3.84
C ASN A 67 -16.11 4.41 4.48
N PRO A 68 -17.08 4.92 5.27
CA PRO A 68 -18.08 4.10 5.97
C PRO A 68 -18.96 3.26 5.04
N ASP A 69 -19.28 3.78 3.85
CA ASP A 69 -20.07 3.06 2.86
C ASP A 69 -19.31 1.87 2.27
N TRP A 70 -18.00 2.04 2.03
CA TRP A 70 -17.13 0.93 1.65
C TRP A 70 -17.09 -0.13 2.73
N LYS A 71 -16.86 0.29 3.98
CA LYS A 71 -16.80 -0.62 5.13
C LYS A 71 -18.07 -1.46 5.26
N SER A 72 -19.25 -0.84 5.09
CA SER A 72 -20.53 -1.52 5.27
C SER A 72 -20.92 -2.43 4.10
N LYS A 73 -20.54 -2.06 2.85
CA LYS A 73 -21.00 -2.75 1.64
C LYS A 73 -20.02 -3.80 1.13
N VAL A 74 -18.72 -3.57 1.31
CA VAL A 74 -17.64 -4.40 0.75
C VAL A 74 -16.75 -4.97 1.83
N GLY A 75 -16.29 -4.13 2.77
CA GLY A 75 -15.36 -4.51 3.82
C GLY A 75 -13.92 -4.64 3.33
N GLU A 76 -13.16 -5.51 3.98
CA GLU A 76 -11.74 -5.75 3.71
C GLU A 76 -11.43 -7.24 3.54
N GLY A 77 -10.44 -7.55 2.71
CA GLY A 77 -10.01 -8.92 2.47
C GLY A 77 -8.97 -9.01 1.36
N THR A 78 -8.34 -10.17 1.27
CA THR A 78 -7.43 -10.48 0.15
C THR A 78 -8.20 -10.68 -1.16
N ALA A 79 -9.49 -10.97 -1.07
CA ALA A 79 -10.46 -11.04 -2.15
C ALA A 79 -11.79 -10.53 -1.61
N VAL A 80 -12.45 -9.63 -2.34
CA VAL A 80 -13.74 -9.04 -1.99
C VAL A 80 -14.67 -9.05 -3.20
N GLN A 81 -15.97 -8.82 -2.95
CA GLN A 81 -16.93 -8.63 -4.04
C GLN A 81 -16.83 -7.18 -4.54
N TRP A 82 -16.11 -6.98 -5.65
CA TRP A 82 -15.91 -5.65 -6.22
C TRP A 82 -17.20 -5.11 -6.81
N PRO A 83 -17.66 -3.91 -6.41
CA PRO A 83 -18.93 -3.34 -6.89
C PRO A 83 -18.89 -2.98 -8.39
N THR A 84 -17.72 -2.65 -8.90
CA THR A 84 -17.51 -2.22 -10.29
C THR A 84 -16.07 -2.50 -10.73
N GLY A 85 -15.83 -2.40 -12.02
CA GLY A 85 -14.48 -2.51 -12.58
C GLY A 85 -14.21 -3.82 -13.30
N ILE A 86 -12.96 -4.01 -13.66
CA ILE A 86 -12.43 -5.21 -14.31
C ILE A 86 -11.30 -5.80 -13.51
N GLY A 87 -11.19 -7.13 -13.51
CA GLY A 87 -10.16 -7.86 -12.78
C GLY A 87 -8.88 -8.06 -13.56
N GLY A 88 -7.73 -7.65 -12.98
CA GLY A 88 -6.40 -7.98 -13.48
C GLY A 88 -5.71 -9.00 -12.58
N LYS A 89 -5.05 -10.00 -13.14
CA LYS A 89 -4.28 -10.99 -12.37
C LYS A 89 -2.91 -10.42 -12.02
N GLY A 90 -2.56 -10.45 -10.73
CA GLY A 90 -1.29 -9.88 -10.24
C GLY A 90 -1.26 -8.35 -10.33
N ASN A 91 -0.19 -7.75 -9.80
CA ASN A 91 0.09 -6.32 -9.99
C ASN A 91 0.34 -6.01 -11.48
N GLU A 92 0.97 -6.94 -12.20
CA GLU A 92 1.23 -6.86 -13.64
C GLU A 92 -0.06 -6.70 -14.45
N GLY A 93 -1.07 -7.53 -14.17
CA GLY A 93 -2.35 -7.49 -14.88
C GLY A 93 -3.10 -6.20 -14.61
N VAL A 94 -3.10 -5.71 -13.35
CA VAL A 94 -3.70 -4.41 -13.01
C VAL A 94 -2.97 -3.28 -13.71
N ALA A 95 -1.63 -3.23 -13.64
CA ALA A 95 -0.82 -2.20 -14.30
C ALA A 95 -1.05 -2.19 -15.82
N ALA A 96 -1.09 -3.37 -16.46
CA ALA A 96 -1.33 -3.50 -17.89
C ALA A 96 -2.71 -2.94 -18.30
N TYR A 97 -3.77 -3.28 -17.58
CA TYR A 97 -5.11 -2.76 -17.89
C TYR A 97 -5.23 -1.26 -17.65
N VAL A 98 -4.71 -0.72 -16.54
CA VAL A 98 -4.72 0.73 -16.29
C VAL A 98 -4.00 1.47 -17.41
N LYS A 99 -2.91 0.92 -17.92
CA LYS A 99 -2.11 1.53 -19.00
C LYS A 99 -2.83 1.51 -20.36
N GLN A 100 -3.61 0.46 -20.63
CA GLN A 100 -4.35 0.28 -21.89
C GLN A 100 -5.68 1.02 -21.91
N ILE A 101 -6.33 1.18 -20.76
CA ILE A 101 -7.68 1.73 -20.68
C ILE A 101 -7.62 3.23 -20.44
N LYS A 102 -8.14 4.02 -21.37
CA LYS A 102 -8.27 5.47 -21.20
C LYS A 102 -9.17 5.78 -20.00
N GLY A 103 -8.66 6.55 -19.05
CA GLY A 103 -9.36 6.86 -17.80
C GLY A 103 -9.32 5.75 -16.76
N GLY A 104 -8.48 4.74 -16.95
CA GLY A 104 -8.30 3.66 -15.98
C GLY A 104 -7.69 4.14 -14.66
N ILE A 105 -8.19 3.60 -13.54
CA ILE A 105 -7.62 3.73 -12.19
C ILE A 105 -7.51 2.35 -11.56
N GLY A 106 -6.40 2.10 -10.89
CA GLY A 106 -6.17 0.84 -10.17
C GLY A 106 -5.24 1.05 -8.99
N TYR A 107 -4.86 -0.02 -8.33
CA TYR A 107 -3.89 -0.03 -7.24
C TYR A 107 -2.88 -1.15 -7.48
N VAL A 108 -1.62 -0.84 -7.26
CA VAL A 108 -0.46 -1.74 -7.37
C VAL A 108 0.61 -1.33 -6.36
N GLU A 109 1.61 -2.16 -6.14
CA GLU A 109 2.83 -1.72 -5.45
C GLU A 109 3.54 -0.63 -6.26
N LEU A 110 4.17 0.33 -5.57
CA LEU A 110 4.80 1.49 -6.21
C LEU A 110 5.82 1.09 -7.27
N SER A 111 6.60 0.05 -7.04
CA SER A 111 7.59 -0.47 -8.01
C SER A 111 6.98 -0.73 -9.40
N TYR A 112 5.77 -1.29 -9.47
CA TYR A 112 5.08 -1.51 -10.75
C TYR A 112 4.68 -0.21 -11.44
N ALA A 113 4.27 0.81 -10.68
CA ALA A 113 3.95 2.11 -11.24
C ALA A 113 5.20 2.80 -11.80
N LEU A 114 6.32 2.77 -11.07
CA LEU A 114 7.58 3.40 -11.48
C LEU A 114 8.20 2.69 -12.68
N GLN A 115 8.34 1.37 -12.64
CA GLN A 115 8.92 0.57 -13.74
C GLN A 115 8.12 0.69 -15.03
N ASN A 116 6.80 0.81 -14.92
CA ASN A 116 5.92 1.01 -16.09
C ASN A 116 5.71 2.48 -16.46
N LYS A 117 6.38 3.43 -15.76
CA LYS A 117 6.25 4.88 -16.00
C LYS A 117 4.78 5.36 -15.97
N MET A 118 4.01 4.83 -15.01
CA MET A 118 2.60 5.15 -14.84
C MET A 118 2.45 6.41 -13.98
N ALA A 119 1.39 7.19 -14.23
CA ALA A 119 0.99 8.24 -13.31
C ALA A 119 0.38 7.63 -12.04
N TYR A 120 0.62 8.27 -10.91
CA TYR A 120 0.00 7.96 -9.62
C TYR A 120 -0.62 9.21 -9.02
N THR A 121 -1.53 9.03 -8.06
CA THR A 121 -2.22 10.13 -7.37
C THR A 121 -1.48 10.53 -6.11
N ALA A 122 -1.57 11.81 -5.72
CA ALA A 122 -1.30 12.20 -4.35
C ALA A 122 -2.52 11.90 -3.48
N MET A 123 -2.29 11.37 -2.28
CA MET A 123 -3.36 10.99 -1.36
C MET A 123 -3.38 11.87 -0.12
N LYS A 124 -4.58 12.25 0.31
CA LYS A 124 -4.75 12.93 1.61
C LYS A 124 -4.58 11.94 2.74
N ASN A 125 -3.61 12.17 3.62
CA ASN A 125 -3.31 11.30 4.75
C ASN A 125 -4.16 11.63 6.00
N ALA A 126 -3.97 10.86 7.08
CA ALA A 126 -4.69 11.05 8.35
C ALA A 126 -4.45 12.43 8.99
N ALA A 127 -3.29 13.05 8.75
CA ALA A 127 -2.98 14.42 9.20
C ALA A 127 -3.60 15.51 8.31
N GLY A 128 -4.37 15.14 7.26
CA GLY A 128 -5.02 16.09 6.35
C GLY A 128 -4.11 16.67 5.27
N LYS A 129 -2.88 16.17 5.12
CA LYS A 129 -1.90 16.62 4.14
C LYS A 129 -1.95 15.75 2.89
N PHE A 130 -1.77 16.36 1.69
CA PHE A 130 -1.57 15.61 0.47
C PHE A 130 -0.12 15.18 0.35
N VAL A 131 0.11 13.88 0.27
CA VAL A 131 1.43 13.26 0.15
C VAL A 131 1.52 12.41 -1.11
N GLN A 132 2.73 12.23 -1.64
CA GLN A 132 3.02 11.32 -2.73
C GLN A 132 3.68 10.05 -2.21
N PRO A 133 3.55 8.91 -2.89
CA PRO A 133 4.26 7.70 -2.51
C PRO A 133 5.77 7.89 -2.76
N SER A 134 6.57 7.77 -1.72
CA SER A 134 8.04 7.84 -1.77
C SER A 134 8.65 7.12 -0.58
N ASP A 135 9.96 6.90 -0.62
CA ASP A 135 10.72 6.28 0.47
C ASP A 135 10.48 7.02 1.79
N GLU A 136 10.50 8.36 1.76
CA GLU A 136 10.29 9.20 2.95
C GLU A 136 8.88 9.05 3.51
N THR A 137 7.86 8.98 2.65
CA THR A 137 6.47 8.90 3.10
C THR A 137 6.09 7.50 3.57
N PHE A 138 6.70 6.45 3.05
CA PHE A 138 6.59 5.09 3.57
C PHE A 138 7.35 4.93 4.90
N ALA A 139 8.57 5.46 5.00
CA ALA A 139 9.32 5.47 6.25
C ALA A 139 8.59 6.26 7.35
N ALA A 140 7.95 7.40 7.01
CA ALA A 140 7.13 8.16 7.94
C ALA A 140 5.94 7.34 8.48
N ALA A 141 5.28 6.54 7.63
CA ALA A 141 4.22 5.63 8.05
C ALA A 141 4.76 4.56 9.02
N ALA A 142 5.88 3.92 8.71
CA ALA A 142 6.50 2.90 9.54
C ALA A 142 6.97 3.45 10.89
N ASN A 143 7.55 4.67 10.92
CA ASN A 143 8.01 5.33 12.13
C ASN A 143 6.86 5.79 13.05
N SER A 144 5.68 6.06 12.50
CA SER A 144 4.50 6.47 13.27
C SER A 144 3.72 5.28 13.85
N ALA A 145 4.11 4.05 13.53
CA ALA A 145 3.42 2.84 13.96
C ALA A 145 3.93 2.34 15.33
N ASP A 146 3.02 1.91 16.20
CA ASP A 146 3.35 1.31 17.50
C ASP A 146 3.63 -0.20 17.35
N TRP A 147 4.83 -0.51 16.89
CA TRP A 147 5.29 -1.88 16.71
C TRP A 147 5.44 -2.64 18.03
N GLY A 148 5.79 -1.95 19.11
CA GLY A 148 6.05 -2.56 20.41
C GLY A 148 4.81 -3.16 21.07
N SER A 149 3.64 -2.58 20.84
CA SER A 149 2.37 -3.09 21.36
C SER A 149 1.78 -4.21 20.51
N SER A 150 2.27 -4.41 19.29
CA SER A 150 1.72 -5.38 18.34
C SER A 150 2.28 -6.78 18.61
N LYS A 151 1.40 -7.75 18.81
CA LYS A 151 1.80 -9.15 18.99
C LYS A 151 2.52 -9.67 17.75
N ASP A 152 3.73 -10.19 17.93
CA ASP A 152 4.56 -10.76 16.87
C ASP A 152 4.79 -9.78 15.69
N PHE A 153 4.80 -8.46 15.95
CA PHE A 153 4.89 -7.38 14.95
C PHE A 153 3.79 -7.40 13.88
N TYR A 154 2.65 -8.06 14.15
CA TYR A 154 1.52 -8.03 13.24
C TYR A 154 0.79 -6.69 13.35
N LEU A 155 1.09 -5.78 12.40
CA LEU A 155 0.52 -4.44 12.35
C LEU A 155 0.19 -4.06 10.91
N VAL A 156 -1.01 -3.51 10.71
CA VAL A 156 -1.46 -3.00 9.41
C VAL A 156 -1.34 -1.48 9.42
N MET A 157 -0.38 -0.95 8.67
CA MET A 157 0.00 0.48 8.68
C MET A 157 -0.89 1.40 7.85
N THR A 158 -2.00 0.91 7.30
CA THR A 158 -2.89 1.77 6.52
C THR A 158 -3.48 2.89 7.37
N ASN A 159 -3.54 4.09 6.81
CA ASN A 159 -4.00 5.31 7.46
C ASN A 159 -3.18 5.67 8.71
N ALA A 160 -1.87 5.46 8.67
CA ALA A 160 -0.95 5.82 9.74
C ALA A 160 -1.01 7.33 10.08
N ALA A 161 -0.81 7.67 11.38
CA ALA A 161 -1.05 9.02 11.90
C ALA A 161 0.07 10.04 11.58
N GLY A 162 1.20 9.61 11.03
CA GLY A 162 2.35 10.49 10.78
C GLY A 162 2.04 11.62 9.79
N ASP A 163 2.56 12.81 10.06
CA ASP A 163 2.33 14.04 9.28
C ASP A 163 2.61 13.88 7.79
N ASN A 164 3.65 13.14 7.43
CA ASN A 164 4.03 12.86 6.05
C ASN A 164 3.81 11.39 5.67
N ALA A 165 3.06 10.62 6.47
CA ALA A 165 2.83 9.22 6.22
C ALA A 165 2.00 9.00 4.95
N TRP A 166 2.48 8.11 4.05
CA TRP A 166 1.66 7.61 2.95
C TRP A 166 0.53 6.75 3.50
N PRO A 167 -0.74 7.01 3.16
CA PRO A 167 -1.86 6.39 3.86
C PRO A 167 -2.10 4.92 3.48
N ILE A 168 -1.51 4.42 2.39
CA ILE A 168 -1.71 3.03 1.92
C ILE A 168 -0.36 2.29 1.97
N THR A 169 0.29 2.36 3.13
CA THR A 169 1.58 1.68 3.34
C THR A 169 1.34 0.26 3.85
N ALA A 170 2.14 -0.67 3.37
CA ALA A 170 2.14 -2.08 3.76
C ALA A 170 3.55 -2.56 4.08
N THR A 171 3.66 -3.60 4.92
CA THR A 171 4.88 -4.37 5.18
C THR A 171 4.80 -5.76 4.56
N ASN A 172 5.94 -6.28 4.14
CA ASN A 172 6.08 -7.71 3.86
C ASN A 172 6.40 -8.46 5.16
N PHE A 173 5.61 -9.48 5.47
CA PHE A 173 5.81 -10.29 6.67
C PHE A 173 6.56 -11.57 6.34
N ILE A 174 7.63 -11.84 7.08
CA ILE A 174 8.36 -13.09 7.02
C ILE A 174 7.89 -13.97 8.16
N LEU A 175 7.27 -15.10 7.84
CA LEU A 175 6.77 -16.05 8.83
C LEU A 175 7.84 -17.08 9.21
N VAL A 176 8.17 -17.13 10.48
CA VAL A 176 9.18 -18.04 11.04
C VAL A 176 8.54 -18.94 12.11
N GLN A 177 8.80 -20.25 12.03
CA GLN A 177 8.28 -21.21 13.02
C GLN A 177 9.01 -21.05 14.37
N LYS A 178 8.27 -20.80 15.45
CA LYS A 178 8.83 -20.73 16.82
C LYS A 178 9.40 -22.09 17.30
N LYS A 179 8.88 -23.21 16.79
CA LYS A 179 9.36 -24.58 17.05
C LYS A 179 9.66 -25.28 15.73
N PRO A 180 10.81 -24.97 15.09
CA PRO A 180 11.14 -25.55 13.81
C PRO A 180 11.50 -27.01 13.92
N LYS A 181 11.16 -27.82 12.91
CA LYS A 181 11.61 -29.19 12.77
C LYS A 181 13.13 -29.29 12.47
N ASN A 182 13.69 -28.23 11.89
CA ASN A 182 15.12 -28.11 11.57
C ASN A 182 15.70 -26.83 12.23
N PRO A 183 16.27 -26.91 13.44
CA PRO A 183 16.87 -25.76 14.13
C PRO A 183 18.04 -25.13 13.37
N ALA A 184 18.88 -25.93 12.69
CA ALA A 184 20.00 -25.42 11.89
C ALA A 184 19.48 -24.59 10.69
N GLY A 185 18.43 -25.04 10.04
CA GLY A 185 17.76 -24.27 8.97
C GLY A 185 17.20 -22.94 9.48
N LEU A 186 16.62 -22.90 10.68
CA LEU A 186 16.19 -21.65 11.29
C LEU A 186 17.35 -20.69 11.52
N LYS A 187 18.46 -21.19 12.09
CA LYS A 187 19.67 -20.37 12.32
C LYS A 187 20.14 -19.71 11.02
N ASN A 188 20.29 -20.48 9.95
CA ASN A 188 20.71 -19.96 8.64
C ASN A 188 19.71 -18.91 8.11
N THR A 189 18.42 -19.13 8.28
CA THR A 189 17.37 -18.17 7.90
C THR A 189 17.53 -16.85 8.65
N LEU A 190 17.74 -16.88 9.96
CA LEU A 190 17.93 -15.68 10.77
C LEU A 190 19.23 -14.96 10.44
N GLU A 191 20.32 -15.67 10.15
CA GLU A 191 21.59 -15.09 9.68
C GLU A 191 21.41 -14.40 8.33
N PHE A 192 20.66 -15.01 7.42
CA PHE A 192 20.31 -14.38 6.14
C PHE A 192 19.55 -13.08 6.34
N PHE A 193 18.50 -13.05 7.18
CA PHE A 193 17.74 -11.81 7.42
C PHE A 193 18.53 -10.75 8.18
N ARG A 194 19.46 -11.12 9.09
CA ARG A 194 20.40 -10.15 9.67
C ARG A 194 21.30 -9.52 8.60
N TRP A 195 21.77 -10.33 7.66
CA TRP A 195 22.52 -9.80 6.53
C TRP A 195 21.65 -8.85 5.68
N VAL A 196 20.39 -9.23 5.38
CA VAL A 196 19.45 -8.38 4.65
C VAL A 196 19.29 -7.03 5.35
N TYR A 197 19.03 -7.01 6.65
CA TYR A 197 18.83 -5.79 7.42
C TYR A 197 20.12 -4.94 7.57
N SER A 198 21.30 -5.56 7.56
CA SER A 198 22.57 -4.83 7.75
C SER A 198 23.24 -4.40 6.45
N LYS A 199 22.94 -5.05 5.32
CA LYS A 199 23.63 -4.86 4.03
C LYS A 199 22.69 -4.77 2.83
N GLY A 200 21.40 -5.08 2.98
CA GLY A 200 20.44 -5.20 1.88
C GLY A 200 19.75 -3.90 1.47
N ASP A 201 19.96 -2.80 2.19
CA ASP A 201 19.23 -1.55 1.96
C ASP A 201 19.38 -0.98 0.55
N ALA A 202 20.60 -1.02 0.02
CA ALA A 202 20.88 -0.53 -1.33
C ALA A 202 20.14 -1.35 -2.39
N GLN A 203 20.08 -2.67 -2.21
CA GLN A 203 19.36 -3.58 -3.10
C GLN A 203 17.86 -3.39 -3.01
N ALA A 204 17.32 -3.22 -1.78
CA ALA A 204 15.89 -2.94 -1.58
C ALA A 204 15.48 -1.64 -2.29
N LYS A 205 16.24 -0.55 -2.08
CA LYS A 205 16.00 0.73 -2.74
C LYS A 205 16.14 0.66 -4.27
N ALA A 206 17.08 -0.11 -4.79
CA ALA A 206 17.24 -0.31 -6.23
C ALA A 206 16.04 -1.03 -6.88
N LEU A 207 15.22 -1.72 -6.07
CA LEU A 207 13.99 -2.40 -6.48
C LEU A 207 12.73 -1.61 -6.11
N ASP A 208 12.86 -0.34 -5.73
CA ASP A 208 11.77 0.53 -5.27
C ASP A 208 11.05 0.03 -3.99
N TYR A 209 11.80 -0.68 -3.11
CA TYR A 209 11.33 -1.06 -1.77
C TYR A 209 12.04 -0.22 -0.71
N VAL A 210 11.36 -0.01 0.41
CA VAL A 210 11.85 0.80 1.53
C VAL A 210 12.37 -0.11 2.65
N PRO A 211 13.64 0.01 3.06
CA PRO A 211 14.16 -0.69 4.22
C PRO A 211 13.40 -0.35 5.51
N LEU A 212 13.35 -1.29 6.44
CA LEU A 212 12.77 -1.05 7.75
C LEU A 212 13.62 -0.03 8.53
N PRO A 213 13.00 0.82 9.38
CA PRO A 213 13.76 1.69 10.27
C PRO A 213 14.68 0.90 11.21
N ASP A 214 15.88 1.38 11.47
CA ASP A 214 16.87 0.72 12.35
C ASP A 214 16.33 0.41 13.74
N THR A 215 15.49 1.30 14.30
CA THR A 215 14.81 1.08 15.58
C THR A 215 13.88 -0.13 15.55
N LEU A 216 13.18 -0.36 14.43
CA LEU A 216 12.32 -1.53 14.27
C LEU A 216 13.15 -2.80 14.07
N VAL A 217 14.22 -2.74 13.28
CA VAL A 217 15.16 -3.87 13.09
C VAL A 217 15.71 -4.32 14.44
N SER A 218 16.16 -3.38 15.26
CA SER A 218 16.67 -3.68 16.62
C SER A 218 15.62 -4.37 17.51
N GLN A 219 14.36 -3.94 17.44
CA GLN A 219 13.25 -4.57 18.17
C GLN A 219 12.98 -6.00 17.68
N ILE A 220 13.02 -6.21 16.36
CA ILE A 220 12.84 -7.54 15.74
C ILE A 220 13.94 -8.49 16.17
N GLU A 221 15.20 -8.08 16.15
CA GLU A 221 16.34 -8.89 16.57
C GLU A 221 16.30 -9.25 18.07
N ALA A 222 15.92 -8.29 18.91
CA ALA A 222 15.70 -8.53 20.34
C ALA A 222 14.55 -9.54 20.57
N TYR A 223 13.49 -9.45 19.79
CA TYR A 223 12.38 -10.38 19.84
C TYR A 223 12.82 -11.81 19.42
N TRP A 224 13.61 -11.95 18.36
CA TRP A 224 14.16 -13.25 17.94
C TRP A 224 15.00 -13.88 19.05
N ALA A 225 15.89 -13.10 19.67
CA ALA A 225 16.74 -13.58 20.75
C ALA A 225 15.95 -14.11 21.96
N LYS A 226 14.74 -13.58 22.18
CA LYS A 226 13.86 -13.96 23.31
C LYS A 226 12.92 -15.13 22.96
N THR A 227 12.46 -15.24 21.72
CA THR A 227 11.31 -16.10 21.36
C THR A 227 11.64 -17.30 20.50
N LEU A 228 12.80 -17.27 19.81
CA LEU A 228 13.23 -18.34 18.93
C LEU A 228 14.32 -19.20 19.60
N PRO A 229 14.38 -20.51 19.32
CA PRO A 229 15.45 -21.37 19.82
C PRO A 229 16.82 -20.89 19.32
N ARG A 230 17.83 -21.02 20.20
CA ARG A 230 19.24 -20.68 19.91
C ARG A 230 19.91 -21.80 19.11
#